data_0ab1bc276c5aca1645b7184624e5aad9
#
_entry.id   0ab1bc276c5aca1645b7184624e5aad9
#
_cell.length_a   1.000
_cell.length_b   1.000
_cell.length_c   1.000
_cell.angle_alpha   90.00
_cell.angle_beta   90.00
_cell.angle_gamma   90.00
#
_symmetry.space_group_name_H-M   'P 1'
#
loop_
_entity.id
_entity.type
_entity.pdbx_description
1 polymer ?
#
loop_
_entity_poly.entity_id
_entity_poly.type
_entity_poly.pdbx_seq_one_letter_code
_entity_poly.pdbx_strand_id
1 'polypeptide(L)'
;MKLKALLPVLLLTACANMPVPVSVSSDEDAAETPVEAPKKSDALLDKVQELVAKTQEAAISSLPAEITANKSTYKTVEAVADREKNQKGAGFTRVYGDDDEVVITVFLYNNLEFGMTAEVSPATEALMDKHLQEFSAMQDSGLYDSVVVGEKNVRDLRWAGRKFQVLETPVSFNQREEAKKSYLVLGANPDLLSYVRIRFTYPQGRRDIERNKNIVTARILNALAVFAKDQKAQ
;
A
#
# COMPACT_ATOMS: atom_id res chain seq x y z
N MET A 1 -22.77 -31.53 -6.24
CA MET A 1 -22.50 -30.34 -5.42
C MET A 1 -21.26 -30.59 -4.60
N LYS A 2 -20.10 -30.05 -5.00
CA LYS A 2 -18.87 -30.14 -4.22
C LYS A 2 -18.75 -28.84 -3.41
N LEU A 3 -18.94 -28.94 -2.11
CA LEU A 3 -18.71 -27.88 -1.16
C LEU A 3 -17.19 -27.60 -1.17
N LYS A 4 -16.75 -26.57 -1.90
CA LYS A 4 -15.38 -26.07 -1.75
C LYS A 4 -15.35 -25.35 -0.40
N ALA A 5 -14.62 -25.94 0.54
CA ALA A 5 -14.33 -25.32 1.81
C ALA A 5 -13.65 -23.98 1.53
N LEU A 6 -14.28 -22.88 1.97
CA LEU A 6 -13.63 -21.58 2.11
C LEU A 6 -12.51 -21.77 3.14
N LEU A 7 -11.29 -22.01 2.66
CA LEU A 7 -10.12 -21.80 3.50
C LEU A 7 -10.05 -20.31 3.83
N PRO A 8 -9.89 -19.95 5.09
CA PRO A 8 -9.66 -18.55 5.44
C PRO A 8 -8.40 -18.10 4.69
N VAL A 9 -8.55 -17.09 3.87
CA VAL A 9 -7.41 -16.32 3.35
C VAL A 9 -6.75 -15.71 4.58
N LEU A 10 -5.77 -16.45 5.13
CA LEU A 10 -4.87 -15.89 6.14
C LEU A 10 -4.10 -14.79 5.41
N LEU A 11 -4.65 -13.60 5.41
CA LEU A 11 -3.94 -12.39 5.05
C LEU A 11 -2.75 -12.33 5.99
N LEU A 12 -1.60 -12.70 5.46
CA LEU A 12 -0.31 -12.44 6.06
C LEU A 12 -0.13 -10.93 6.18
N THR A 13 -0.72 -10.37 7.22
CA THR A 13 -0.49 -9.02 7.73
C THR A 13 0.84 -8.93 8.47
N ALA A 14 1.71 -9.92 8.27
CA ALA A 14 3.01 -9.98 8.88
C ALA A 14 4.04 -9.34 7.96
N CYS A 15 4.20 -8.04 8.04
CA CYS A 15 5.46 -7.36 7.69
C CYS A 15 5.34 -5.86 7.97
N ALA A 16 5.11 -5.49 9.22
CA ALA A 16 5.31 -4.11 9.64
C ALA A 16 6.19 -3.98 10.90
N ASN A 17 6.70 -5.09 11.45
CA ASN A 17 7.56 -5.03 12.62
C ASN A 17 8.63 -6.12 12.52
N MET A 18 9.66 -5.93 11.71
CA MET A 18 10.96 -6.55 11.99
C MET A 18 11.81 -5.51 12.68
N PRO A 19 12.26 -5.75 13.93
CA PRO A 19 13.25 -4.90 14.55
C PRO A 19 14.57 -5.07 13.79
N VAL A 20 15.14 -3.95 13.35
CA VAL A 20 16.52 -3.90 12.86
C VAL A 20 17.41 -4.41 14.00
N PRO A 21 18.33 -5.37 13.79
CA PRO A 21 19.25 -5.77 14.82
C PRO A 21 20.18 -4.61 15.13
N VAL A 22 19.96 -3.97 16.27
CA VAL A 22 20.91 -3.03 16.86
C VAL A 22 22.04 -3.88 17.46
N SER A 23 23.24 -3.77 16.90
CA SER A 23 24.46 -4.29 17.52
C SER A 23 24.68 -3.52 18.82
N VAL A 24 24.44 -4.19 19.93
CA VAL A 24 24.78 -3.68 21.27
C VAL A 24 26.29 -3.84 21.44
N SER A 25 27.04 -2.75 21.34
CA SER A 25 28.34 -2.63 22.01
C SER A 25 28.07 -2.18 23.44
N SER A 26 28.36 -3.08 24.37
CA SER A 26 28.41 -2.79 25.79
C SER A 26 29.56 -1.83 26.08
N ASP A 27 29.26 -0.62 26.57
CA ASP A 27 30.11 0.07 27.52
C ASP A 27 29.24 0.90 28.47
N GLU A 28 29.47 0.65 29.75
CA GLU A 28 28.81 1.26 30.88
C GLU A 28 29.15 2.77 30.96
N ASP A 29 28.13 3.62 31.09
CA ASP A 29 28.08 4.65 32.13
C ASP A 29 26.67 5.25 32.17
N ALA A 30 25.95 4.92 33.25
CA ALA A 30 24.61 5.43 33.48
C ALA A 30 24.67 6.86 33.99
N ALA A 31 24.55 7.85 33.08
CA ALA A 31 24.08 9.17 33.45
C ALA A 31 22.64 9.28 33.00
N GLU A 32 21.68 9.33 33.95
CA GLU A 32 20.30 9.67 33.70
C GLU A 32 20.23 11.03 33.00
N THR A 33 20.06 11.01 31.68
CA THR A 33 19.77 12.21 30.91
C THR A 33 18.33 12.61 31.21
N PRO A 34 18.05 13.88 31.59
CA PRO A 34 16.69 14.35 31.79
C PRO A 34 15.88 14.13 30.50
N VAL A 35 14.72 13.48 30.59
CA VAL A 35 13.75 13.37 29.48
C VAL A 35 13.31 14.80 29.14
N GLU A 36 13.92 15.36 28.11
CA GLU A 36 13.58 16.69 27.60
C GLU A 36 12.10 16.70 27.21
N ALA A 37 11.31 17.61 27.75
CA ALA A 37 9.90 17.77 27.36
C ALA A 37 9.80 17.95 25.84
N PRO A 38 8.81 17.33 25.15
CA PRO A 38 8.70 17.40 23.69
C PRO A 38 8.68 18.85 23.24
N LYS A 39 9.54 19.17 22.26
CA LYS A 39 9.64 20.51 21.71
C LYS A 39 8.29 20.87 21.08
N LYS A 40 7.86 22.13 21.16
CA LYS A 40 6.57 22.62 20.60
C LYS A 40 6.35 22.22 19.13
N SER A 41 7.44 22.01 18.36
CA SER A 41 7.41 21.49 16.99
C SER A 41 6.83 20.07 16.90
N ASP A 42 7.19 19.18 17.85
CA ASP A 42 6.79 17.76 17.79
C ASP A 42 5.29 17.62 18.09
N ALA A 43 4.76 18.42 19.04
CA ALA A 43 3.33 18.44 19.34
C ALA A 43 2.47 18.98 18.16
N LEU A 44 3.03 19.88 17.34
CA LEU A 44 2.34 20.36 16.14
C LEU A 44 2.33 19.30 15.05
N LEU A 45 3.48 18.63 14.82
CA LEU A 45 3.59 17.54 13.85
C LEU A 45 2.66 16.38 14.21
N ASP A 46 2.55 16.02 15.48
CA ASP A 46 1.61 15.01 15.97
C ASP A 46 0.15 15.36 15.65
N LYS A 47 -0.25 16.61 15.84
CA LYS A 47 -1.60 17.08 15.49
C LYS A 47 -1.86 17.06 13.99
N VAL A 48 -0.86 17.44 13.19
CA VAL A 48 -0.96 17.37 11.72
C VAL A 48 -1.11 15.92 11.29
N GLN A 49 -0.30 15.00 11.84
CA GLN A 49 -0.40 13.58 11.51
C GLN A 49 -1.76 12.98 11.91
N GLU A 50 -2.30 13.35 13.06
CA GLU A 50 -3.65 12.91 13.47
C GLU A 50 -4.74 13.37 12.49
N LEU A 51 -4.65 14.61 12.01
CA LEU A 51 -5.60 15.13 11.02
C LEU A 51 -5.44 14.41 9.67
N VAL A 52 -4.21 14.18 9.23
CA VAL A 52 -3.91 13.43 8.01
C VAL A 52 -4.44 12.00 8.12
N ALA A 53 -4.21 11.31 9.24
CA ALA A 53 -4.70 9.96 9.46
C ALA A 53 -6.24 9.88 9.40
N LYS A 54 -6.97 10.82 10.02
CA LYS A 54 -8.44 10.91 9.92
C LYS A 54 -8.91 11.12 8.48
N THR A 55 -8.20 11.96 7.73
CA THR A 55 -8.53 12.22 6.32
C THR A 55 -8.26 10.97 5.46
N GLN A 56 -7.16 10.26 5.71
CA GLN A 56 -6.82 9.01 5.03
C GLN A 56 -7.85 7.91 5.32
N GLU A 57 -8.28 7.76 6.58
CA GLU A 57 -9.32 6.81 6.97
C GLU A 57 -10.63 7.07 6.22
N ALA A 58 -11.08 8.32 6.20
CA ALA A 58 -12.28 8.72 5.48
C ALA A 58 -12.14 8.50 3.97
N ALA A 59 -10.98 8.84 3.38
CA ALA A 59 -10.70 8.68 1.96
C ALA A 59 -10.72 7.21 1.54
N ILE A 60 -10.03 6.32 2.26
CA ILE A 60 -9.98 4.89 1.91
C ILE A 60 -11.34 4.21 2.17
N SER A 61 -12.09 4.67 3.16
CA SER A 61 -13.44 4.19 3.45
C SER A 61 -14.44 4.60 2.37
N SER A 62 -14.21 5.73 1.69
CA SER A 62 -15.05 6.23 0.59
C SER A 62 -14.83 5.48 -0.72
N LEU A 63 -13.78 4.67 -0.85
CA LEU A 63 -13.57 3.85 -2.04
C LEU A 63 -14.77 2.94 -2.29
N PRO A 64 -15.16 2.67 -3.56
CA PRO A 64 -16.33 1.87 -3.88
C PRO A 64 -16.23 0.46 -3.29
N ALA A 65 -17.37 -0.13 -2.91
CA ALA A 65 -17.42 -1.50 -2.40
C ALA A 65 -17.04 -2.54 -3.45
N GLU A 66 -17.19 -2.18 -4.73
CA GLU A 66 -16.77 -3.02 -5.85
C GLU A 66 -16.17 -2.19 -6.98
N ILE A 67 -15.22 -2.77 -7.71
CA ILE A 67 -14.55 -2.15 -8.84
C ILE A 67 -14.67 -3.09 -10.04
N THR A 68 -15.35 -2.64 -11.10
CA THR A 68 -15.45 -3.40 -12.34
C THR A 68 -14.40 -2.92 -13.35
N ALA A 69 -13.68 -3.84 -13.97
CA ALA A 69 -12.76 -3.59 -15.07
C ALA A 69 -12.99 -4.62 -16.17
N ASN A 70 -13.39 -4.17 -17.35
CA ASN A 70 -13.84 -5.04 -18.43
C ASN A 70 -14.96 -6.00 -17.96
N LYS A 71 -14.68 -7.31 -17.95
CA LYS A 71 -15.62 -8.37 -17.53
C LYS A 71 -15.41 -8.85 -16.08
N SER A 72 -14.40 -8.32 -15.37
CA SER A 72 -14.07 -8.71 -14.01
C SER A 72 -14.61 -7.69 -13.01
N THR A 73 -15.12 -8.18 -11.89
CA THR A 73 -15.57 -7.36 -10.76
C THR A 73 -14.85 -7.79 -9.51
N TYR A 74 -14.20 -6.86 -8.84
CA TYR A 74 -13.45 -7.05 -7.60
C TYR A 74 -14.25 -6.43 -6.46
N LYS A 75 -14.60 -7.21 -5.45
CA LYS A 75 -15.39 -6.79 -4.30
C LYS A 75 -14.54 -6.66 -3.06
N THR A 76 -14.90 -5.76 -2.16
CA THR A 76 -14.25 -5.68 -0.85
C THR A 76 -14.45 -6.98 -0.09
N VAL A 77 -13.35 -7.53 0.42
CA VAL A 77 -13.34 -8.81 1.16
C VAL A 77 -13.19 -8.62 2.66
N GLU A 78 -12.72 -7.44 3.09
CA GLU A 78 -12.49 -7.11 4.49
C GLU A 78 -12.87 -5.67 4.81
N ALA A 79 -13.08 -5.38 6.08
CA ALA A 79 -13.19 -4.01 6.58
C ALA A 79 -11.85 -3.27 6.37
N VAL A 80 -11.91 -1.93 6.35
CA VAL A 80 -10.70 -1.10 6.33
C VAL A 80 -9.84 -1.42 7.55
N ALA A 81 -8.57 -1.78 7.30
CA ALA A 81 -7.62 -2.04 8.36
C ALA A 81 -6.84 -0.78 8.70
N ASP A 82 -6.86 -0.41 9.97
CA ASP A 82 -6.13 0.70 10.55
C ASP A 82 -4.71 0.24 10.93
N ARG A 83 -3.70 0.78 10.26
CA ARG A 83 -2.27 0.53 10.49
C ARG A 83 -1.64 1.59 11.38
N GLU A 84 -2.26 2.78 11.48
CA GLU A 84 -1.82 3.88 12.33
C GLU A 84 -1.71 3.48 13.80
N LYS A 85 -2.58 2.55 14.26
CA LYS A 85 -2.53 1.99 15.62
C LYS A 85 -1.20 1.33 15.97
N ASN A 86 -0.52 0.77 14.98
CA ASN A 86 0.74 0.07 15.19
C ASN A 86 1.94 0.97 14.93
N GLN A 87 1.83 1.87 13.95
CA GLN A 87 2.92 2.75 13.55
C GLN A 87 2.34 4.03 12.90
N LYS A 88 2.69 5.20 13.45
CA LYS A 88 2.32 6.49 12.86
C LYS A 88 2.83 6.62 11.42
N GLY A 89 2.00 7.11 10.53
CA GLY A 89 2.30 7.25 9.11
C GLY A 89 2.09 5.98 8.29
N ALA A 90 1.74 4.84 8.92
CA ALA A 90 1.48 3.58 8.22
C ALA A 90 0.10 3.53 7.52
N GLY A 91 -0.81 4.42 7.89
CA GLY A 91 -2.08 4.67 7.23
C GLY A 91 -3.08 3.53 7.31
N PHE A 92 -3.82 3.35 6.24
CA PHE A 92 -4.99 2.45 6.18
C PHE A 92 -4.93 1.54 4.97
N THR A 93 -5.60 0.39 5.07
CA THR A 93 -5.62 -0.62 4.00
C THR A 93 -7.03 -1.05 3.68
N ARG A 94 -7.34 -1.19 2.39
CA ARG A 94 -8.57 -1.80 1.88
C ARG A 94 -8.25 -2.92 0.91
N VAL A 95 -8.95 -4.04 1.02
CA VAL A 95 -8.70 -5.24 0.23
C VAL A 95 -9.90 -5.57 -0.63
N TYR A 96 -9.64 -5.87 -1.91
CA TYR A 96 -10.61 -6.39 -2.87
C TYR A 96 -10.16 -7.75 -3.35
N GLY A 97 -11.12 -8.56 -3.75
CA GLY A 97 -10.88 -9.88 -4.33
C GLY A 97 -11.94 -10.26 -5.36
N ASP A 98 -11.67 -11.34 -6.07
CA ASP A 98 -12.63 -12.03 -6.93
C ASP A 98 -12.67 -13.53 -6.57
N ASP A 99 -13.56 -14.28 -7.23
CA ASP A 99 -13.71 -15.72 -7.00
C ASP A 99 -12.54 -16.54 -7.56
N ASP A 100 -11.64 -15.91 -8.31
CA ASP A 100 -10.51 -16.55 -9.00
C ASP A 100 -9.15 -16.23 -8.34
N GLU A 101 -9.13 -16.00 -7.03
CA GLU A 101 -7.94 -15.79 -6.20
C GLU A 101 -7.13 -14.52 -6.53
N VAL A 102 -7.74 -13.54 -7.18
CA VAL A 102 -7.12 -12.22 -7.30
C VAL A 102 -7.32 -11.45 -6.01
N VAL A 103 -6.24 -10.89 -5.49
CA VAL A 103 -6.26 -10.01 -4.32
C VAL A 103 -5.68 -8.66 -4.73
N ILE A 104 -6.43 -7.59 -4.49
CA ILE A 104 -6.01 -6.22 -4.72
C ILE A 104 -5.99 -5.51 -3.38
N THR A 105 -4.81 -5.16 -2.90
CA THR A 105 -4.64 -4.44 -1.65
C THR A 105 -4.30 -2.99 -1.94
N VAL A 106 -5.10 -2.06 -1.43
CA VAL A 106 -4.91 -0.62 -1.53
C VAL A 106 -4.43 -0.11 -0.19
N PHE A 107 -3.27 0.56 -0.17
CA PHE A 107 -2.72 1.23 0.99
C PHE A 107 -2.74 2.73 0.77
N LEU A 108 -3.17 3.48 1.76
CA LEU A 108 -3.12 4.94 1.79
C LEU A 108 -2.36 5.36 3.05
N TYR A 109 -1.19 5.98 2.90
CA TYR A 109 -0.24 6.26 3.98
C TYR A 109 0.69 7.41 3.62
N ASN A 110 1.47 7.94 4.57
CA ASN A 110 2.41 9.04 4.29
C ASN A 110 3.82 8.85 4.84
N ASN A 111 4.10 7.83 5.65
CA ASN A 111 5.40 7.62 6.31
C ASN A 111 5.91 8.87 7.06
N LEU A 112 5.02 9.73 7.55
CA LEU A 112 5.33 11.04 8.13
C LEU A 112 6.01 12.01 7.13
N GLU A 113 5.84 11.80 5.83
CA GLU A 113 6.29 12.69 4.77
C GLU A 113 5.10 13.54 4.29
N PHE A 114 5.31 14.86 4.12
CA PHE A 114 4.24 15.82 3.78
C PHE A 114 4.51 16.59 2.48
N GLY A 115 5.69 16.43 1.88
CA GLY A 115 6.13 17.16 0.69
C GLY A 115 6.04 16.39 -0.63
N MET A 116 5.14 15.42 -0.74
CA MET A 116 5.02 14.59 -1.94
C MET A 116 4.43 15.34 -3.13
N THR A 117 4.84 14.94 -4.32
CA THR A 117 4.32 15.45 -5.60
C THR A 117 3.44 14.42 -6.30
N ALA A 118 2.54 14.88 -7.17
CA ALA A 118 1.68 13.98 -7.97
C ALA A 118 2.45 13.22 -9.05
N GLU A 119 3.64 13.66 -9.39
CA GLU A 119 4.53 13.03 -10.35
C GLU A 119 5.47 12.05 -9.66
N VAL A 120 5.91 11.03 -10.39
CA VAL A 120 6.95 10.12 -9.90
C VAL A 120 8.25 10.89 -9.70
N SER A 121 8.81 10.79 -8.51
CA SER A 121 10.01 11.49 -8.06
C SER A 121 11.06 10.51 -7.54
N PRO A 122 12.31 10.92 -7.31
CA PRO A 122 13.31 10.08 -6.66
C PRO A 122 12.86 9.54 -5.29
N ALA A 123 12.04 10.29 -4.55
CA ALA A 123 11.46 9.82 -3.29
C ALA A 123 10.46 8.68 -3.54
N THR A 124 9.61 8.77 -4.57
CA THR A 124 8.71 7.69 -4.99
C THR A 124 9.48 6.44 -5.40
N GLU A 125 10.59 6.60 -6.12
CA GLU A 125 11.45 5.47 -6.52
C GLU A 125 12.11 4.79 -5.32
N ALA A 126 12.67 5.57 -4.38
CA ALA A 126 13.27 5.05 -3.16
C ALA A 126 12.22 4.33 -2.27
N LEU A 127 10.99 4.85 -2.23
CA LEU A 127 9.90 4.22 -1.52
C LEU A 127 9.47 2.90 -2.18
N MET A 128 9.44 2.83 -3.52
CA MET A 128 9.20 1.59 -4.25
C MET A 128 10.27 0.55 -3.90
N ASP A 129 11.55 0.94 -3.82
CA ASP A 129 12.64 0.02 -3.46
C ASP A 129 12.46 -0.56 -2.05
N LYS A 130 12.03 0.24 -1.07
CA LYS A 130 11.67 -0.28 0.26
C LYS A 130 10.55 -1.33 0.19
N HIS A 131 9.52 -1.09 -0.62
CA HIS A 131 8.43 -2.06 -0.77
C HIS A 131 8.84 -3.33 -1.51
N LEU A 132 9.81 -3.24 -2.43
CA LEU A 132 10.36 -4.42 -3.09
C LEU A 132 11.20 -5.25 -2.13
N GLN A 133 11.89 -4.63 -1.16
CA GLN A 133 12.61 -5.35 -0.10
C GLN A 133 11.67 -6.19 0.77
N GLU A 134 10.38 -5.81 0.91
CA GLU A 134 9.38 -6.64 1.60
C GLU A 134 9.28 -8.05 0.98
N PHE A 135 9.38 -8.17 -0.35
CA PHE A 135 9.36 -9.46 -1.04
C PHE A 135 10.62 -10.29 -0.76
N SER A 136 11.79 -9.65 -0.72
CA SER A 136 13.04 -10.32 -0.35
C SER A 136 12.98 -10.82 1.10
N ALA A 137 12.47 -10.02 2.03
CA ALA A 137 12.29 -10.43 3.42
C ALA A 137 11.30 -11.61 3.56
N MET A 138 10.25 -11.66 2.73
CA MET A 138 9.33 -12.80 2.69
C MET A 138 10.01 -14.06 2.13
N GLN A 139 10.92 -13.92 1.17
CA GLN A 139 11.73 -15.04 0.68
C GLN A 139 12.69 -15.54 1.77
N ASP A 140 13.39 -14.64 2.45
CA ASP A 140 14.32 -15.00 3.53
C ASP A 140 13.63 -15.70 4.70
N SER A 141 12.35 -15.36 4.95
CA SER A 141 11.51 -16.01 5.97
C SER A 141 10.88 -17.34 5.51
N GLY A 142 11.09 -17.75 4.26
CA GLY A 142 10.50 -18.96 3.69
C GLY A 142 9.00 -18.87 3.37
N LEU A 143 8.41 -17.66 3.40
CA LEU A 143 7.01 -17.46 3.02
C LEU A 143 6.81 -17.44 1.50
N TYR A 144 7.84 -17.01 0.78
CA TYR A 144 7.91 -17.04 -0.68
C TYR A 144 9.16 -17.77 -1.13
N ASP A 145 9.05 -18.45 -2.28
CA ASP A 145 10.17 -19.02 -2.98
C ASP A 145 10.37 -18.31 -4.32
N SER A 146 11.60 -18.30 -4.82
CA SER A 146 11.93 -17.85 -6.18
C SER A 146 11.41 -16.45 -6.53
N VAL A 147 11.60 -15.48 -5.64
CA VAL A 147 11.19 -14.09 -5.89
C VAL A 147 12.01 -13.49 -7.05
N VAL A 148 11.33 -12.99 -8.07
CA VAL A 148 11.91 -12.29 -9.22
C VAL A 148 11.23 -10.95 -9.35
N VAL A 149 12.01 -9.87 -9.17
CA VAL A 149 11.55 -8.49 -9.35
C VAL A 149 11.86 -8.05 -10.77
N GLY A 150 10.84 -7.54 -11.48
CA GLY A 150 11.00 -6.99 -12.82
C GLY A 150 11.39 -5.50 -12.82
N GLU A 151 11.40 -4.91 -13.99
CA GLU A 151 11.77 -3.51 -14.18
C GLU A 151 10.72 -2.55 -13.60
N LYS A 152 11.19 -1.43 -13.04
CA LYS A 152 10.36 -0.30 -12.66
C LYS A 152 9.96 0.51 -13.90
N ASN A 153 8.68 0.78 -14.06
CA ASN A 153 8.16 1.52 -15.21
C ASN A 153 7.25 2.66 -14.74
N VAL A 154 7.51 3.87 -15.22
CA VAL A 154 6.60 5.00 -15.05
C VAL A 154 5.44 4.86 -16.03
N ARG A 155 4.21 4.99 -15.52
CA ARG A 155 2.98 4.89 -16.30
C ARG A 155 2.12 6.15 -16.14
N ASP A 156 1.63 6.66 -17.27
CA ASP A 156 0.61 7.69 -17.31
C ASP A 156 -0.77 7.03 -17.48
N LEU A 157 -1.61 7.15 -16.48
CA LEU A 157 -2.98 6.64 -16.49
C LEU A 157 -3.96 7.80 -16.68
N ARG A 158 -5.07 7.56 -17.39
CA ARG A 158 -6.13 8.56 -17.59
C ARG A 158 -7.49 7.98 -17.21
N TRP A 159 -8.25 8.74 -16.43
CA TRP A 159 -9.61 8.38 -16.06
C TRP A 159 -10.45 9.62 -15.79
N ALA A 160 -11.67 9.68 -16.34
CA ALA A 160 -12.60 10.79 -16.12
C ALA A 160 -11.97 12.18 -16.35
N GLY A 161 -11.15 12.31 -17.40
CA GLY A 161 -10.46 13.56 -17.76
C GLY A 161 -9.23 13.90 -16.91
N ARG A 162 -8.88 13.11 -15.90
CA ARG A 162 -7.70 13.29 -15.07
C ARG A 162 -6.55 12.42 -15.54
N LYS A 163 -5.32 12.93 -15.35
CA LYS A 163 -4.07 12.20 -15.56
C LYS A 163 -3.45 11.86 -14.21
N PHE A 164 -2.98 10.62 -14.08
CA PHE A 164 -2.25 10.13 -12.91
C PHE A 164 -0.93 9.54 -13.39
N GLN A 165 0.15 9.86 -12.70
CA GLN A 165 1.42 9.22 -12.92
C GLN A 165 1.72 8.24 -11.79
N VAL A 166 2.14 7.03 -12.12
CA VAL A 166 2.46 5.97 -11.15
C VAL A 166 3.73 5.26 -11.54
N LEU A 167 4.44 4.73 -10.56
CA LEU A 167 5.53 3.80 -10.72
C LEU A 167 5.00 2.38 -10.57
N GLU A 168 5.31 1.50 -11.52
CA GLU A 168 4.83 0.12 -11.57
C GLU A 168 6.00 -0.85 -11.63
N THR A 169 5.93 -1.94 -10.85
CA THR A 169 6.93 -3.01 -10.88
C THR A 169 6.23 -4.37 -10.80
N PRO A 170 6.45 -5.28 -11.76
CA PRO A 170 5.99 -6.65 -11.66
C PRO A 170 6.91 -7.46 -10.76
N VAL A 171 6.33 -8.38 -9.97
CA VAL A 171 7.06 -9.34 -9.14
C VAL A 171 6.46 -10.73 -9.36
N SER A 172 7.30 -11.73 -9.58
CA SER A 172 6.90 -13.14 -9.65
C SER A 172 7.50 -13.90 -8.48
N PHE A 173 6.75 -14.84 -7.92
CA PHE A 173 7.20 -15.64 -6.78
C PHE A 173 6.37 -16.92 -6.69
N ASN A 174 6.87 -17.92 -5.96
CA ASN A 174 6.08 -19.07 -5.57
C ASN A 174 5.64 -18.91 -4.12
N GLN A 175 4.41 -19.27 -3.83
CA GLN A 175 3.85 -19.32 -2.49
C GLN A 175 3.13 -20.65 -2.29
N ARG A 176 3.62 -21.48 -1.36
CA ARG A 176 3.07 -22.84 -1.13
C ARG A 176 2.98 -23.67 -2.43
N GLU A 177 4.08 -23.69 -3.18
CA GLU A 177 4.22 -24.40 -4.47
C GLU A 177 3.36 -23.81 -5.62
N GLU A 178 2.58 -22.76 -5.38
CA GLU A 178 1.81 -22.08 -6.42
C GLU A 178 2.57 -20.90 -6.98
N ALA A 179 2.69 -20.85 -8.31
CA ALA A 179 3.27 -19.70 -8.99
C ALA A 179 2.30 -18.53 -8.99
N LYS A 180 2.71 -17.43 -8.37
CA LYS A 180 1.96 -16.18 -8.26
C LYS A 180 2.70 -15.05 -8.98
N LYS A 181 1.92 -14.06 -9.39
CA LYS A 181 2.43 -12.76 -9.85
C LYS A 181 1.85 -11.65 -9.00
N SER A 182 2.62 -10.60 -8.79
CA SER A 182 2.13 -9.32 -8.26
C SER A 182 2.50 -8.19 -9.21
N TYR A 183 1.65 -7.18 -9.27
CA TYR A 183 2.05 -5.83 -9.68
C TYR A 183 2.02 -4.94 -8.46
N LEU A 184 3.13 -4.28 -8.20
CA LEU A 184 3.20 -3.21 -7.22
C LEU A 184 3.10 -1.89 -7.96
N VAL A 185 2.09 -1.08 -7.63
CA VAL A 185 1.84 0.24 -8.22
C VAL A 185 1.92 1.26 -7.10
N LEU A 186 2.70 2.30 -7.29
CA LEU A 186 2.89 3.38 -6.33
C LEU A 186 2.66 4.73 -7.01
N GLY A 187 1.77 5.52 -6.45
CA GLY A 187 1.52 6.90 -6.81
C GLY A 187 1.40 7.78 -5.58
N ALA A 188 1.23 9.07 -5.77
CA ALA A 188 0.98 9.99 -4.68
C ALA A 188 -0.27 10.84 -4.95
N ASN A 189 -0.94 11.23 -3.87
CA ASN A 189 -2.01 12.20 -3.86
C ASN A 189 -1.65 13.33 -2.90
N PRO A 190 -1.05 14.43 -3.39
CA PRO A 190 -0.64 15.56 -2.55
C PRO A 190 -1.81 16.21 -1.81
N ASP A 191 -3.02 16.18 -2.38
CA ASP A 191 -4.21 16.75 -1.77
C ASP A 191 -4.67 15.99 -0.52
N LEU A 192 -4.29 14.71 -0.41
CA LEU A 192 -4.50 13.86 0.76
C LEU A 192 -3.24 13.70 1.62
N LEU A 193 -2.14 14.36 1.25
CA LEU A 193 -0.81 14.16 1.85
C LEU A 193 -0.48 12.67 1.98
N SER A 194 -0.68 11.89 0.88
CA SER A 194 -0.62 10.44 0.94
C SER A 194 0.04 9.83 -0.28
N TYR A 195 0.81 8.77 -0.05
CA TYR A 195 1.13 7.79 -1.05
C TYR A 195 -0.02 6.80 -1.19
N VAL A 196 -0.24 6.34 -2.42
CA VAL A 196 -1.22 5.31 -2.76
C VAL A 196 -0.44 4.12 -3.32
N ARG A 197 -0.34 3.04 -2.54
CA ARG A 197 0.24 1.78 -2.99
C ARG A 197 -0.88 0.82 -3.31
N ILE A 198 -0.88 0.24 -4.51
CA ILE A 198 -1.83 -0.79 -4.92
C ILE A 198 -1.01 -2.04 -5.27
N ARG A 199 -1.32 -3.14 -4.61
CA ARG A 199 -0.72 -4.44 -4.89
C ARG A 199 -1.78 -5.36 -5.48
N PHE A 200 -1.54 -5.82 -6.70
CA PHE A 200 -2.31 -6.89 -7.34
C PHE A 200 -1.57 -8.19 -7.14
N THR A 201 -2.19 -9.20 -6.55
CA THR A 201 -1.62 -10.54 -6.42
C THR A 201 -2.59 -11.55 -7.02
N TYR A 202 -2.10 -12.44 -7.88
CA TYR A 202 -2.93 -13.38 -8.63
C TYR A 202 -2.13 -14.60 -9.09
N PRO A 203 -2.80 -15.75 -9.38
CA PRO A 203 -2.16 -16.92 -9.95
C PRO A 203 -1.48 -16.62 -11.29
N GLN A 204 -0.28 -17.16 -11.51
CA GLN A 204 0.42 -17.03 -12.79
C GLN A 204 -0.44 -17.61 -13.90
N GLY A 205 -0.59 -16.89 -15.02
CA GLY A 205 -1.44 -17.31 -16.15
C GLY A 205 -2.74 -16.51 -16.31
N ARG A 206 -3.15 -15.73 -15.32
CA ARG A 206 -4.28 -14.80 -15.42
C ARG A 206 -3.92 -13.60 -16.29
N ARG A 207 -4.24 -13.67 -17.59
CA ARG A 207 -3.92 -12.59 -18.57
C ARG A 207 -4.86 -11.40 -18.49
N ASP A 208 -6.05 -11.56 -17.95
CA ASP A 208 -7.02 -10.49 -17.77
C ASP A 208 -6.55 -9.42 -16.80
N ILE A 209 -5.80 -9.81 -15.76
CA ILE A 209 -5.27 -8.88 -14.75
C ILE A 209 -4.34 -7.85 -15.38
N GLU A 210 -3.49 -8.25 -16.33
CA GLU A 210 -2.60 -7.33 -17.04
C GLU A 210 -3.36 -6.24 -17.80
N ARG A 211 -4.58 -6.53 -18.26
CA ARG A 211 -5.48 -5.57 -18.92
C ARG A 211 -6.26 -4.74 -17.90
N ASN A 212 -6.69 -5.36 -16.82
CA ASN A 212 -7.58 -4.75 -15.83
C ASN A 212 -6.85 -3.84 -14.85
N LYS A 213 -5.58 -4.14 -14.49
CA LYS A 213 -4.84 -3.40 -13.46
C LYS A 213 -4.82 -1.88 -13.69
N ASN A 214 -4.61 -1.44 -14.94
CA ASN A 214 -4.57 0.00 -15.26
C ASN A 214 -5.94 0.66 -15.05
N ILE A 215 -7.04 -0.03 -15.41
CA ILE A 215 -8.40 0.47 -15.21
C ILE A 215 -8.71 0.54 -13.72
N VAL A 216 -8.41 -0.52 -12.97
CA VAL A 216 -8.64 -0.57 -11.51
C VAL A 216 -7.82 0.50 -10.81
N THR A 217 -6.53 0.61 -11.12
CA THR A 217 -5.65 1.66 -10.57
C THR A 217 -6.19 3.05 -10.84
N ALA A 218 -6.54 3.35 -12.10
CA ALA A 218 -7.06 4.66 -12.46
C ALA A 218 -8.40 4.98 -11.77
N ARG A 219 -9.27 3.99 -11.57
CA ARG A 219 -10.53 4.16 -10.82
C ARG A 219 -10.29 4.46 -9.35
N ILE A 220 -9.38 3.75 -8.70
CA ILE A 220 -9.01 3.99 -7.30
C ILE A 220 -8.44 5.40 -7.14
N LEU A 221 -7.45 5.77 -7.97
CA LEU A 221 -6.83 7.09 -7.91
C LEU A 221 -7.83 8.21 -8.18
N ASN A 222 -8.76 8.00 -9.12
CA ASN A 222 -9.82 8.98 -9.39
C ASN A 222 -10.79 9.11 -8.22
N ALA A 223 -11.19 8.02 -7.57
CA ALA A 223 -12.06 8.07 -6.39
C ALA A 223 -11.43 8.88 -5.26
N LEU A 224 -10.14 8.63 -4.97
CA LEU A 224 -9.39 9.39 -3.97
C LEU A 224 -9.25 10.87 -4.35
N ALA A 225 -9.04 11.19 -5.64
CA ALA A 225 -8.94 12.56 -6.11
C ALA A 225 -10.29 13.31 -6.09
N VAL A 226 -11.42 12.61 -6.29
CA VAL A 226 -12.77 13.18 -6.11
C VAL A 226 -12.99 13.49 -4.64
N PHE A 227 -12.74 12.52 -3.76
CA PHE A 227 -12.84 12.72 -2.31
C PHE A 227 -12.04 13.93 -1.84
N ALA A 228 -10.76 14.04 -2.25
CA ALA A 228 -9.89 15.16 -1.87
C ALA A 228 -10.44 16.53 -2.32
N LYS A 229 -11.02 16.59 -3.52
CA LYS A 229 -11.66 17.80 -4.05
C LYS A 229 -12.88 18.19 -3.22
N ASP A 230 -13.72 17.22 -2.86
CA ASP A 230 -14.96 17.47 -2.11
C ASP A 230 -14.64 17.96 -0.68
N GLN A 231 -13.56 17.48 -0.06
CA GLN A 231 -13.08 17.97 1.24
C GLN A 231 -12.61 19.43 1.19
N LYS A 232 -12.01 19.88 0.08
CA LYS A 232 -11.58 21.29 -0.08
C LYS A 232 -12.74 22.26 -0.31
N ALA A 233 -13.91 21.75 -0.69
CA ALA A 233 -15.08 22.57 -0.99
C ALA A 233 -15.98 22.81 0.26
N GLN A 234 -15.69 22.14 1.37
CA GLN A 234 -16.35 22.29 2.67
C GLN A 234 -15.60 23.24 3.57
#